data_b1c1a3a57888bcffb324fa9f2a55247f
#
_entry.id   b1c1a3a57888bcffb324fa9f2a55247f
#
_cell.length_a   1.000
_cell.length_b   1.000
_cell.length_c   1.000
_cell.angle_alpha   90.00
_cell.angle_beta   90.00
_cell.angle_gamma   90.00
#
_symmetry.space_group_name_H-M   'P 1'
#
loop_
_entity.id
_entity.type
_entity.pdbx_description
1 polymer ?
#
loop_
_entity_poly.entity_id
_entity_poly.type
_entity_poly.pdbx_seq_one_letter_code
_entity_poly.pdbx_strand_id
1 'polypeptide(L)'
;MSSDRFGLKRFVFSRFAGSLCDQFLLFAVPLAILKATGSLTFSSLAFVIEWLPRILFFPLSGFLADRIKPRFIFFNVEAGRCVLMLVAFLTLTFHPAATFPVLAVMMALLSVAYVLNFVATEALLPRHISAEALPKAHSMLQGVDQTTQVLGPALAVAISVYGGVGAILACAAVLFAVSAINYLFLETHDLEVAEKMSLRSIVQSNITAIQVLKQNKILLHLCALTWVVNLVYGAALVVSAAVILKEFHLPESYFGVLQTSAALITLITFFFVPRIAKRFGLSTLGTLSFCGMILSGALMSLSLDYAMYLAGYALLMAFDGAFSVYLRTLRSQIIPQKHLGKTMGLIGLMNMCSVPVSGLAVTALAGRFMPLQIIAIILVFALILGLMLVIIGRRTFGYNSWLPPVIAQPQA
;
A
#
# COMPACT_ATOMS: atom_id res chain seq x y z
N MET A 1 -18.88 -16.97 -11.57
CA MET A 1 -19.48 -15.74 -12.15
C MET A 1 -18.42 -15.02 -12.95
N SER A 2 -18.73 -14.57 -14.17
CA SER A 2 -17.74 -13.90 -15.01
C SER A 2 -17.35 -12.56 -14.40
N SER A 3 -16.05 -12.22 -14.42
CA SER A 3 -15.48 -10.93 -13.99
C SER A 3 -16.15 -9.72 -14.68
N ASP A 4 -16.87 -9.95 -15.75
CA ASP A 4 -17.59 -8.92 -16.53
C ASP A 4 -18.79 -8.32 -15.78
N ARG A 5 -19.48 -9.08 -14.93
CA ARG A 5 -20.62 -8.55 -14.14
C ARG A 5 -20.20 -7.61 -13.02
N PHE A 6 -19.06 -7.87 -12.38
CA PHE A 6 -18.54 -7.00 -11.32
C PHE A 6 -18.09 -5.62 -11.80
N GLY A 7 -17.78 -5.48 -13.09
CA GLY A 7 -17.28 -4.22 -13.64
C GLY A 7 -15.85 -3.89 -13.17
N LEU A 8 -14.95 -4.87 -13.12
CA LEU A 8 -13.55 -4.71 -12.67
C LEU A 8 -12.85 -3.51 -13.33
N LYS A 9 -13.08 -3.27 -14.63
CA LYS A 9 -12.49 -2.11 -15.34
C LYS A 9 -12.95 -0.77 -14.74
N ARG A 10 -14.25 -0.64 -14.39
CA ARG A 10 -14.80 0.56 -13.75
C ARG A 10 -14.22 0.73 -12.37
N PHE A 11 -14.12 -0.36 -11.60
CA PHE A 11 -13.50 -0.34 -10.29
C PHE A 11 -12.05 0.15 -10.34
N VAL A 12 -11.25 -0.41 -11.26
CA VAL A 12 -9.85 -0.03 -11.48
C VAL A 12 -9.72 1.42 -11.91
N PHE A 13 -10.61 1.92 -12.77
CA PHE A 13 -10.63 3.33 -13.19
C PHE A 13 -10.92 4.28 -12.01
N SER A 14 -11.96 4.00 -11.21
CA SER A 14 -12.25 4.81 -10.02
C SER A 14 -11.12 4.75 -9.01
N ARG A 15 -10.53 3.56 -8.81
CA ARG A 15 -9.35 3.39 -7.95
C ARG A 15 -8.17 4.22 -8.46
N PHE A 16 -7.95 4.28 -9.78
CA PHE A 16 -6.91 5.10 -10.38
C PHE A 16 -7.15 6.59 -10.12
N ALA A 17 -8.36 7.09 -10.36
CA ALA A 17 -8.71 8.49 -10.12
C ALA A 17 -8.51 8.89 -8.65
N GLY A 18 -9.04 8.10 -7.70
CA GLY A 18 -8.87 8.34 -6.28
C GLY A 18 -7.41 8.25 -5.82
N SER A 19 -6.68 7.22 -6.25
CA SER A 19 -5.28 7.02 -5.91
C SER A 19 -4.39 8.14 -6.47
N LEU A 20 -4.68 8.63 -7.67
CA LEU A 20 -3.98 9.76 -8.27
C LEU A 20 -4.14 11.03 -7.42
N CYS A 21 -5.37 11.30 -6.94
CA CYS A 21 -5.64 12.39 -6.03
C CYS A 21 -4.86 12.23 -4.72
N ASP A 22 -4.86 11.04 -4.12
CA ASP A 22 -4.12 10.78 -2.90
C ASP A 22 -2.64 11.10 -3.07
N GLN A 23 -2.02 10.68 -4.18
CA GLN A 23 -0.60 10.88 -4.44
C GLN A 23 -0.23 12.33 -4.73
N PHE A 24 -1.04 13.06 -5.51
CA PHE A 24 -0.70 14.46 -5.73
C PHE A 24 -1.00 15.34 -4.51
N LEU A 25 -2.02 15.04 -3.69
CA LEU A 25 -2.28 15.74 -2.44
C LEU A 25 -1.19 15.49 -1.40
N LEU A 26 -0.71 14.24 -1.30
CA LEU A 26 0.39 13.86 -0.43
C LEU A 26 1.66 14.69 -0.67
N PHE A 27 1.92 15.05 -1.91
CA PHE A 27 3.04 15.91 -2.30
C PHE A 27 2.71 17.40 -2.20
N ALA A 28 1.55 17.83 -2.70
CA ALA A 28 1.19 19.22 -2.82
C ALA A 28 0.88 19.90 -1.49
N VAL A 29 0.25 19.20 -0.55
CA VAL A 29 -0.19 19.79 0.73
C VAL A 29 0.98 20.22 1.62
N PRO A 30 1.99 19.37 1.90
CA PRO A 30 3.16 19.81 2.64
C PRO A 30 3.89 21.01 1.99
N LEU A 31 3.98 20.99 0.66
CA LEU A 31 4.57 22.08 -0.10
C LEU A 31 3.76 23.39 0.01
N ALA A 32 2.43 23.30 -0.04
CA ALA A 32 1.55 24.44 0.13
C ALA A 32 1.64 25.04 1.54
N ILE A 33 1.71 24.18 2.56
CA ILE A 33 1.90 24.60 3.95
C ILE A 33 3.26 25.29 4.11
N LEU A 34 4.33 24.72 3.56
CA LEU A 34 5.65 25.33 3.59
C LEU A 34 5.68 26.72 2.94
N LYS A 35 5.07 26.87 1.75
CA LYS A 35 4.96 28.15 1.06
C LYS A 35 4.15 29.20 1.83
N ALA A 36 3.06 28.78 2.48
CA ALA A 36 2.18 29.70 3.21
C ALA A 36 2.74 30.11 4.57
N THR A 37 3.45 29.21 5.26
CA THR A 37 3.92 29.43 6.65
C THR A 37 5.40 29.75 6.75
N GLY A 38 6.20 29.46 5.72
CA GLY A 38 7.67 29.50 5.76
C GLY A 38 8.29 28.50 6.74
N SER A 39 7.49 27.61 7.36
CA SER A 39 7.91 26.72 8.43
C SER A 39 8.00 25.27 7.97
N LEU A 40 9.22 24.71 8.01
CA LEU A 40 9.44 23.30 7.77
C LEU A 40 8.77 22.43 8.85
N THR A 41 8.67 22.94 10.08
CA THR A 41 8.01 22.24 11.20
C THR A 41 6.53 21.98 10.89
N PHE A 42 5.79 22.99 10.42
CA PHE A 42 4.38 22.81 10.04
C PHE A 42 4.21 21.88 8.85
N SER A 43 5.10 21.94 7.87
CA SER A 43 5.09 21.04 6.72
C SER A 43 5.34 19.59 7.13
N SER A 44 6.31 19.35 8.02
CA SER A 44 6.60 18.02 8.57
C SER A 44 5.48 17.49 9.46
N LEU A 45 4.84 18.36 10.25
CA LEU A 45 3.70 17.99 11.10
C LEU A 45 2.50 17.54 10.27
N ALA A 46 2.27 18.13 9.11
CA ALA A 46 1.22 17.69 8.20
C ALA A 46 1.38 16.22 7.77
N PHE A 47 2.61 15.78 7.57
CA PHE A 47 2.92 14.38 7.27
C PHE A 47 2.58 13.45 8.45
N VAL A 48 2.90 13.85 9.67
CA VAL A 48 2.54 13.07 10.89
C VAL A 48 1.01 13.00 11.05
N ILE A 49 0.31 14.12 10.83
CA ILE A 49 -1.15 14.21 10.89
C ILE A 49 -1.81 13.29 9.86
N GLU A 50 -1.19 13.07 8.72
CA GLU A 50 -1.70 12.12 7.73
C GLU A 50 -1.56 10.66 8.19
N TRP A 51 -0.42 10.28 8.78
CA TRP A 51 -0.15 8.88 9.10
C TRP A 51 -0.83 8.37 10.37
N LEU A 52 -0.95 9.22 11.40
CA LEU A 52 -1.49 8.80 12.69
C LEU A 52 -2.96 8.35 12.63
N PRO A 53 -3.90 9.10 12.01
CA PRO A 53 -5.28 8.63 11.87
C PRO A 53 -5.38 7.36 11.04
N ARG A 54 -4.53 7.20 10.01
CA ARG A 54 -4.46 6.00 9.17
C ARG A 54 -4.25 4.74 10.03
N ILE A 55 -3.27 4.77 10.92
CA ILE A 55 -2.97 3.66 11.82
C ILE A 55 -4.14 3.36 12.76
N LEU A 56 -4.71 4.39 13.39
CA LEU A 56 -5.78 4.24 14.37
C LEU A 56 -7.10 3.71 13.76
N PHE A 57 -7.37 4.03 12.50
CA PHE A 57 -8.62 3.66 11.84
C PHE A 57 -8.62 2.29 11.17
N PHE A 58 -7.49 1.60 11.02
CA PHE A 58 -7.45 0.27 10.41
C PHE A 58 -8.42 -0.73 11.06
N PRO A 59 -8.48 -0.86 12.40
CA PRO A 59 -9.40 -1.80 13.05
C PRO A 59 -10.88 -1.46 12.82
N LEU A 60 -11.22 -0.17 12.80
CA LEU A 60 -12.58 0.29 12.52
C LEU A 60 -12.96 0.08 11.04
N SER A 61 -12.03 0.34 10.13
CA SER A 61 -12.25 0.13 8.69
C SER A 61 -12.54 -1.33 8.36
N GLY A 62 -11.85 -2.28 9.03
CA GLY A 62 -12.13 -3.71 8.88
C GLY A 62 -13.54 -4.09 9.34
N PHE A 63 -13.99 -3.53 10.45
CA PHE A 63 -15.35 -3.72 10.95
C PHE A 63 -16.41 -3.17 9.99
N LEU A 64 -16.19 -1.98 9.44
CA LEU A 64 -17.09 -1.34 8.49
C LEU A 64 -17.15 -2.09 7.14
N ALA A 65 -16.00 -2.56 6.66
CA ALA A 65 -15.90 -3.29 5.39
C ALA A 65 -16.64 -4.64 5.40
N ASP A 66 -16.85 -5.25 6.57
CA ASP A 66 -17.62 -6.48 6.71
C ASP A 66 -19.13 -6.24 6.87
N ARG A 67 -19.58 -5.00 7.08
CA ARG A 67 -20.98 -4.68 7.43
C ARG A 67 -21.68 -3.75 6.46
N ILE A 68 -20.95 -2.88 5.81
CA ILE A 68 -21.52 -1.93 4.85
C ILE A 68 -21.31 -2.47 3.45
N LYS A 69 -22.34 -2.39 2.61
CA LYS A 69 -22.23 -2.76 1.20
C LYS A 69 -21.06 -2.01 0.55
N PRO A 70 -20.12 -2.69 -0.11
CA PRO A 70 -18.91 -2.07 -0.65
C PRO A 70 -19.18 -0.86 -1.55
N ARG A 71 -20.22 -0.93 -2.38
CA ARG A 71 -20.66 0.18 -3.23
C ARG A 71 -20.92 1.47 -2.43
N PHE A 72 -21.59 1.36 -1.28
CA PHE A 72 -21.87 2.52 -0.43
C PHE A 72 -20.62 3.04 0.27
N ILE A 73 -19.70 2.14 0.68
CA ILE A 73 -18.41 2.57 1.24
C ILE A 73 -17.68 3.41 0.21
N PHE A 74 -17.45 2.89 -1.00
CA PHE A 74 -16.69 3.59 -2.02
C PHE A 74 -17.36 4.90 -2.44
N PHE A 75 -18.67 4.88 -2.68
CA PHE A 75 -19.39 6.10 -3.04
C PHE A 75 -19.30 7.17 -1.94
N ASN A 76 -19.63 6.83 -0.69
CA ASN A 76 -19.64 7.82 0.41
C ASN A 76 -18.23 8.33 0.73
N VAL A 77 -17.21 7.48 0.63
CA VAL A 77 -15.82 7.90 0.84
C VAL A 77 -15.40 8.89 -0.24
N GLU A 78 -15.62 8.59 -1.51
CA GLU A 78 -15.22 9.49 -2.60
C GLU A 78 -16.08 10.76 -2.65
N ALA A 79 -17.37 10.67 -2.40
CA ALA A 79 -18.24 11.83 -2.27
C ALA A 79 -17.84 12.72 -1.08
N GLY A 80 -17.54 12.11 0.07
CA GLY A 80 -17.04 12.83 1.23
C GLY A 80 -15.71 13.52 0.98
N ARG A 81 -14.79 12.87 0.26
CA ARG A 81 -13.52 13.47 -0.19
C ARG A 81 -13.75 14.65 -1.13
N CYS A 82 -14.67 14.52 -2.09
CA CYS A 82 -15.06 15.63 -2.98
C CYS A 82 -15.56 16.84 -2.18
N VAL A 83 -16.52 16.62 -1.26
CA VAL A 83 -17.04 17.68 -0.39
C VAL A 83 -15.92 18.31 0.45
N LEU A 84 -15.04 17.50 1.00
CA LEU A 84 -13.89 17.97 1.79
C LEU A 84 -12.96 18.87 0.98
N MET A 85 -12.69 18.53 -0.29
CA MET A 85 -11.91 19.38 -1.20
C MET A 85 -12.61 20.70 -1.49
N LEU A 86 -13.91 20.68 -1.74
CA LEU A 86 -14.69 21.90 -1.98
C LEU A 86 -14.73 22.80 -0.74
N VAL A 87 -14.92 22.23 0.44
CA VAL A 87 -14.89 22.99 1.70
C VAL A 87 -13.51 23.61 1.92
N ALA A 88 -12.44 22.83 1.74
CA ALA A 88 -11.07 23.36 1.85
C ALA A 88 -10.81 24.47 0.83
N PHE A 89 -11.21 24.28 -0.42
CA PHE A 89 -11.08 25.29 -1.49
C PHE A 89 -11.79 26.60 -1.12
N LEU A 90 -13.07 26.52 -0.73
CA LEU A 90 -13.85 27.69 -0.34
C LEU A 90 -13.25 28.38 0.89
N THR A 91 -12.89 27.61 1.92
CA THR A 91 -12.31 28.18 3.15
C THR A 91 -11.01 28.92 2.85
N LEU A 92 -10.11 28.35 2.04
CA LEU A 92 -8.84 28.98 1.71
C LEU A 92 -8.99 30.19 0.77
N THR A 93 -10.05 30.22 -0.04
CA THR A 93 -10.36 31.38 -0.89
C THR A 93 -10.75 32.59 -0.03
N PHE A 94 -11.55 32.41 1.03
CA PHE A 94 -12.00 33.50 1.90
C PHE A 94 -11.06 33.75 3.10
N HIS A 95 -10.31 32.75 3.54
CA HIS A 95 -9.43 32.81 4.71
C HIS A 95 -8.05 32.21 4.42
N PRO A 96 -7.20 32.86 3.59
CA PRO A 96 -5.88 32.31 3.24
C PRO A 96 -4.94 32.08 4.43
N ALA A 97 -5.11 32.87 5.52
CA ALA A 97 -4.33 32.70 6.75
C ALA A 97 -4.56 31.35 7.45
N ALA A 98 -5.68 30.68 7.17
CA ALA A 98 -6.00 29.37 7.74
C ALA A 98 -5.41 28.17 6.95
N THR A 99 -4.42 28.39 6.08
CA THR A 99 -3.86 27.33 5.21
C THR A 99 -3.40 26.11 6.01
N PHE A 100 -2.61 26.29 7.05
CA PHE A 100 -2.12 25.15 7.83
C PHE A 100 -3.26 24.36 8.51
N PRO A 101 -4.14 24.95 9.37
CA PRO A 101 -5.16 24.16 10.05
C PRO A 101 -6.16 23.53 9.08
N VAL A 102 -6.54 24.17 8.00
CA VAL A 102 -7.46 23.63 7.00
C VAL A 102 -6.86 22.41 6.31
N LEU A 103 -5.63 22.54 5.80
CA LEU A 103 -4.95 21.46 5.10
C LEU A 103 -4.58 20.29 6.04
N ALA A 104 -4.22 20.58 7.30
CA ALA A 104 -3.93 19.56 8.30
C ALA A 104 -5.17 18.72 8.64
N VAL A 105 -6.32 19.35 8.90
CA VAL A 105 -7.59 18.65 9.15
C VAL A 105 -8.01 17.86 7.92
N MET A 106 -7.89 18.46 6.74
CA MET A 106 -8.17 17.79 5.47
C MET A 106 -7.33 16.52 5.31
N MET A 107 -6.01 16.57 5.55
CA MET A 107 -5.12 15.41 5.45
C MET A 107 -5.49 14.31 6.44
N ALA A 108 -5.85 14.67 7.68
CA ALA A 108 -6.30 13.71 8.67
C ALA A 108 -7.57 12.95 8.21
N LEU A 109 -8.54 13.66 7.67
CA LEU A 109 -9.79 13.05 7.16
C LEU A 109 -9.56 12.22 5.89
N LEU A 110 -8.70 12.69 4.97
CA LEU A 110 -8.29 11.91 3.79
C LEU A 110 -7.59 10.61 4.19
N SER A 111 -6.78 10.65 5.23
CA SER A 111 -6.07 9.49 5.77
C SER A 111 -7.04 8.40 6.25
N VAL A 112 -8.10 8.79 6.98
CA VAL A 112 -9.17 7.87 7.39
C VAL A 112 -9.90 7.29 6.17
N ALA A 113 -10.25 8.15 5.20
CA ALA A 113 -10.91 7.76 3.97
C ALA A 113 -10.06 6.75 3.15
N TYR A 114 -8.74 6.98 3.08
CA TYR A 114 -7.80 6.06 2.42
C TYR A 114 -7.85 4.66 3.02
N VAL A 115 -7.77 4.54 4.34
CA VAL A 115 -7.77 3.23 5.01
C VAL A 115 -9.08 2.48 4.79
N LEU A 116 -10.21 3.19 4.85
CA LEU A 116 -11.50 2.57 4.61
C LEU A 116 -11.63 2.06 3.18
N ASN A 117 -11.19 2.83 2.18
CA ASN A 117 -11.13 2.39 0.78
C ASN A 117 -10.18 1.20 0.59
N PHE A 118 -9.02 1.24 1.23
CA PHE A 118 -8.02 0.16 1.15
C PHE A 118 -8.59 -1.15 1.68
N VAL A 119 -9.11 -1.17 2.91
CA VAL A 119 -9.64 -2.37 3.54
C VAL A 119 -10.90 -2.88 2.83
N ALA A 120 -11.78 -1.98 2.39
CA ALA A 120 -12.95 -2.35 1.59
C ALA A 120 -12.56 -2.99 0.25
N THR A 121 -11.49 -2.51 -0.40
CA THR A 121 -10.95 -3.11 -1.63
C THR A 121 -10.45 -4.54 -1.39
N GLU A 122 -9.65 -4.74 -0.33
CA GLU A 122 -9.12 -6.07 0.02
C GLU A 122 -10.22 -7.07 0.36
N ALA A 123 -11.31 -6.60 0.99
CA ALA A 123 -12.46 -7.43 1.31
C ALA A 123 -13.39 -7.69 0.11
N LEU A 124 -13.45 -6.77 -0.85
CA LEU A 124 -14.34 -6.85 -2.01
C LEU A 124 -13.86 -7.87 -3.04
N LEU A 125 -12.57 -7.83 -3.39
CA LEU A 125 -12.03 -8.59 -4.51
C LEU A 125 -12.29 -10.10 -4.40
N PRO A 126 -12.00 -10.79 -3.27
CA PRO A 126 -12.22 -12.23 -3.17
C PRO A 126 -13.71 -12.64 -3.15
N ARG A 127 -14.61 -11.68 -2.91
CA ARG A 127 -16.06 -11.93 -2.93
C ARG A 127 -16.66 -11.91 -4.34
N HIS A 128 -15.98 -11.24 -5.29
CA HIS A 128 -16.52 -10.99 -6.64
C HIS A 128 -15.64 -11.54 -7.75
N ILE A 129 -14.41 -11.92 -7.45
CA ILE A 129 -13.42 -12.38 -8.43
C ILE A 129 -13.02 -13.81 -8.10
N SER A 130 -12.95 -14.68 -9.10
CA SER A 130 -12.53 -16.06 -8.90
C SER A 130 -11.08 -16.15 -8.44
N ALA A 131 -10.75 -17.24 -7.72
CA ALA A 131 -9.40 -17.45 -7.18
C ALA A 131 -8.31 -17.38 -8.26
N GLU A 132 -8.60 -17.88 -9.46
CA GLU A 132 -7.68 -17.88 -10.61
C GLU A 132 -7.44 -16.48 -11.18
N ALA A 133 -8.43 -15.57 -11.05
CA ALA A 133 -8.35 -14.19 -11.56
C ALA A 133 -7.81 -13.20 -10.52
N LEU A 134 -7.75 -13.55 -9.23
CA LEU A 134 -7.24 -12.69 -8.17
C LEU A 134 -5.83 -12.16 -8.41
N PRO A 135 -4.83 -12.98 -8.87
CA PRO A 135 -3.50 -12.45 -9.16
C PRO A 135 -3.52 -11.32 -10.20
N LYS A 136 -4.39 -11.44 -11.22
CA LYS A 136 -4.56 -10.39 -12.23
C LYS A 136 -5.18 -9.13 -11.64
N ALA A 137 -6.22 -9.26 -10.81
CA ALA A 137 -6.87 -8.14 -10.17
C ALA A 137 -5.91 -7.40 -9.22
N HIS A 138 -5.17 -8.11 -8.37
CA HIS A 138 -4.17 -7.52 -7.50
C HIS A 138 -3.02 -6.88 -8.27
N SER A 139 -2.55 -7.48 -9.37
CA SER A 139 -1.54 -6.87 -10.26
C SER A 139 -2.03 -5.57 -10.87
N MET A 140 -3.30 -5.51 -11.31
CA MET A 140 -3.87 -4.26 -11.84
C MET A 140 -3.93 -3.17 -10.78
N LEU A 141 -4.31 -3.49 -9.55
CA LEU A 141 -4.35 -2.52 -8.45
C LEU A 141 -2.95 -2.04 -8.06
N GLN A 142 -1.98 -2.95 -7.97
CA GLN A 142 -0.59 -2.57 -7.73
C GLN A 142 -0.03 -1.69 -8.86
N GLY A 143 -0.40 -1.99 -10.12
CA GLY A 143 -0.07 -1.16 -11.26
C GLY A 143 -0.67 0.26 -11.16
N VAL A 144 -1.91 0.37 -10.69
CA VAL A 144 -2.56 1.66 -10.39
C VAL A 144 -1.76 2.41 -9.32
N ASP A 145 -1.51 1.77 -8.18
CA ASP A 145 -0.79 2.40 -7.06
C ASP A 145 0.59 2.88 -7.50
N GLN A 146 1.33 2.08 -8.27
CA GLN A 146 2.66 2.44 -8.77
C GLN A 146 2.62 3.57 -9.80
N THR A 147 1.66 3.54 -10.74
CA THR A 147 1.51 4.59 -11.75
C THR A 147 1.16 5.92 -11.10
N THR A 148 0.25 5.91 -10.13
CA THR A 148 -0.17 7.14 -9.44
C THR A 148 0.92 7.71 -8.54
N GLN A 149 1.77 6.89 -7.94
CA GLN A 149 2.95 7.36 -7.19
C GLN A 149 3.93 8.16 -8.06
N VAL A 150 4.06 7.79 -9.33
CA VAL A 150 4.94 8.52 -10.28
C VAL A 150 4.24 9.75 -10.83
N LEU A 151 2.99 9.61 -11.27
CA LEU A 151 2.25 10.70 -11.90
C LEU A 151 1.79 11.77 -10.90
N GLY A 152 1.49 11.38 -9.66
CA GLY A 152 0.95 12.29 -8.65
C GLY A 152 1.81 13.52 -8.40
N PRO A 153 3.08 13.38 -7.99
CA PRO A 153 3.98 14.52 -7.77
C PRO A 153 4.17 15.39 -9.01
N ALA A 154 4.31 14.77 -10.20
CA ALA A 154 4.47 15.49 -11.46
C ALA A 154 3.24 16.37 -11.78
N LEU A 155 2.03 15.80 -11.61
CA LEU A 155 0.79 16.54 -11.79
C LEU A 155 0.61 17.61 -10.71
N ALA A 156 0.97 17.33 -9.46
CA ALA A 156 0.92 18.33 -8.38
C ALA A 156 1.74 19.57 -8.72
N VAL A 157 2.97 19.39 -9.21
CA VAL A 157 3.83 20.50 -9.66
C VAL A 157 3.20 21.23 -10.84
N ALA A 158 2.78 20.50 -11.88
CA ALA A 158 2.18 21.09 -13.07
C ALA A 158 0.94 21.93 -12.72
N ILE A 159 0.01 21.40 -11.93
CA ILE A 159 -1.22 22.09 -11.51
C ILE A 159 -0.88 23.30 -10.63
N SER A 160 0.10 23.18 -9.73
CA SER A 160 0.48 24.25 -8.80
C SER A 160 1.04 25.50 -9.50
N VAL A 161 1.70 25.32 -10.64
CA VAL A 161 2.26 26.42 -11.45
C VAL A 161 1.15 27.32 -12.02
N TYR A 162 0.02 26.72 -12.44
CA TYR A 162 -1.07 27.46 -13.09
C TYR A 162 -2.08 28.07 -12.13
N GLY A 163 -2.31 27.49 -10.95
CA GLY A 163 -3.38 27.96 -10.07
C GLY A 163 -3.17 27.70 -8.58
N GLY A 164 -1.95 27.40 -8.18
CA GLY A 164 -1.60 27.19 -6.77
C GLY A 164 -2.40 26.07 -6.11
N VAL A 165 -2.58 26.19 -4.78
CA VAL A 165 -3.31 25.18 -3.97
C VAL A 165 -4.79 25.12 -4.34
N GLY A 166 -5.39 26.23 -4.76
CA GLY A 166 -6.80 26.26 -5.16
C GLY A 166 -7.07 25.36 -6.38
N ALA A 167 -6.22 25.43 -7.42
CA ALA A 167 -6.34 24.57 -8.59
C ALA A 167 -6.16 23.08 -8.23
N ILE A 168 -5.25 22.76 -7.30
CA ILE A 168 -5.03 21.41 -6.81
C ILE A 168 -6.31 20.86 -6.15
N LEU A 169 -6.92 21.63 -5.23
CA LEU A 169 -8.15 21.25 -4.55
C LEU A 169 -9.33 21.08 -5.51
N ALA A 170 -9.46 22.00 -6.49
CA ALA A 170 -10.51 21.92 -7.51
C ALA A 170 -10.35 20.68 -8.40
N CYS A 171 -9.14 20.39 -8.88
CA CYS A 171 -8.87 19.19 -9.67
C CYS A 171 -9.14 17.90 -8.86
N ALA A 172 -8.75 17.88 -7.58
CA ALA A 172 -9.03 16.75 -6.69
C ALA A 172 -10.54 16.55 -6.52
N ALA A 173 -11.31 17.63 -6.28
CA ALA A 173 -12.76 17.58 -6.14
C ALA A 173 -13.42 16.94 -7.37
N VAL A 174 -13.02 17.36 -8.57
CA VAL A 174 -13.55 16.80 -9.84
C VAL A 174 -13.23 15.32 -9.97
N LEU A 175 -12.00 14.91 -9.72
CA LEU A 175 -11.60 13.49 -9.83
C LEU A 175 -12.29 12.61 -8.79
N PHE A 176 -12.43 13.08 -7.55
CA PHE A 176 -13.20 12.37 -6.52
C PHE A 176 -14.69 12.29 -6.87
N ALA A 177 -15.28 13.35 -7.45
CA ALA A 177 -16.66 13.32 -7.94
C ALA A 177 -16.85 12.30 -9.06
N VAL A 178 -15.95 12.28 -10.05
CA VAL A 178 -15.96 11.29 -11.14
C VAL A 178 -15.83 9.87 -10.60
N SER A 179 -14.91 9.65 -9.64
CA SER A 179 -14.74 8.36 -8.96
C SER A 179 -16.02 7.95 -8.23
N ALA A 180 -16.63 8.85 -7.45
CA ALA A 180 -17.85 8.59 -6.69
C ALA A 180 -19.02 8.21 -7.63
N ILE A 181 -19.25 8.99 -8.67
CA ILE A 181 -20.32 8.72 -9.64
C ILE A 181 -20.11 7.35 -10.30
N ASN A 182 -18.89 7.02 -10.68
CA ASN A 182 -18.59 5.75 -11.32
C ASN A 182 -18.81 4.54 -10.38
N TYR A 183 -18.59 4.71 -9.07
CA TYR A 183 -18.90 3.66 -8.07
C TYR A 183 -20.40 3.39 -7.89
N LEU A 184 -21.30 4.33 -8.26
CA LEU A 184 -22.74 4.09 -8.27
C LEU A 184 -23.14 2.98 -9.25
N PHE A 185 -22.37 2.77 -10.30
CA PHE A 185 -22.61 1.75 -11.32
C PHE A 185 -21.87 0.44 -11.05
N LEU A 186 -21.26 0.28 -9.87
CA LEU A 186 -20.59 -0.95 -9.48
C LEU A 186 -21.62 -1.97 -8.98
N GLU A 187 -21.65 -3.14 -9.60
CA GLU A 187 -22.49 -4.24 -9.15
C GLU A 187 -21.80 -4.99 -8.01
N THR A 188 -22.37 -4.91 -6.81
CA THR A 188 -21.88 -5.63 -5.63
C THR A 188 -22.98 -6.50 -5.06
N HIS A 189 -22.62 -7.72 -4.63
CA HIS A 189 -23.54 -8.57 -3.89
C HIS A 189 -23.87 -7.95 -2.53
N ASP A 190 -25.11 -8.16 -2.12
CA ASP A 190 -25.57 -7.72 -0.81
C ASP A 190 -24.84 -8.50 0.29
N LEU A 191 -24.37 -7.78 1.27
CA LEU A 191 -23.90 -8.37 2.52
C LEU A 191 -25.12 -8.56 3.43
N GLU A 192 -25.23 -9.72 4.04
CA GLU A 192 -26.20 -9.92 5.13
C GLU A 192 -25.72 -9.13 6.35
N VAL A 193 -26.33 -7.96 6.56
CA VAL A 193 -26.01 -7.09 7.69
C VAL A 193 -26.84 -7.51 8.88
N ALA A 194 -26.29 -8.33 9.77
CA ALA A 194 -27.05 -8.97 10.86
C ALA A 194 -27.03 -8.21 12.21
N GLU A 195 -26.17 -7.22 12.44
CA GLU A 195 -26.01 -6.66 13.79
C GLU A 195 -25.95 -5.13 13.83
N LYS A 196 -26.54 -4.54 14.89
CA LYS A 196 -26.47 -3.09 15.17
C LYS A 196 -25.02 -2.67 15.46
N MET A 197 -24.64 -1.51 14.95
CA MET A 197 -23.34 -0.90 15.24
C MET A 197 -23.29 -0.43 16.71
N SER A 198 -22.33 -0.95 17.48
CA SER A 198 -22.07 -0.53 18.86
C SER A 198 -20.57 -0.61 19.15
N LEU A 199 -20.08 0.13 20.13
CA LEU A 199 -18.68 0.04 20.57
C LEU A 199 -18.32 -1.39 20.95
N ARG A 200 -19.22 -2.09 21.63
CA ARG A 200 -19.03 -3.51 22.00
C ARG A 200 -18.86 -4.40 20.77
N SER A 201 -19.65 -4.17 19.71
CA SER A 201 -19.54 -4.96 18.47
C SER A 201 -18.24 -4.66 17.69
N ILE A 202 -17.70 -3.44 17.77
CA ILE A 202 -16.39 -3.08 17.18
C ILE A 202 -15.28 -3.83 17.91
N VAL A 203 -15.25 -3.77 19.25
CA VAL A 203 -14.25 -4.48 20.08
C VAL A 203 -14.34 -5.98 19.83
N GLN A 204 -15.54 -6.56 19.87
CA GLN A 204 -15.75 -7.98 19.62
C GLN A 204 -15.31 -8.40 18.21
N SER A 205 -15.52 -7.58 17.21
CA SER A 205 -15.06 -7.82 15.83
C SER A 205 -13.54 -7.90 15.76
N ASN A 206 -12.82 -6.99 16.43
CA ASN A 206 -11.36 -7.00 16.46
C ASN A 206 -10.81 -8.20 17.25
N ILE A 207 -11.45 -8.58 18.36
CA ILE A 207 -11.10 -9.81 19.08
C ILE A 207 -11.27 -11.01 18.16
N THR A 208 -12.37 -11.09 17.42
CA THR A 208 -12.61 -12.16 16.44
C THR A 208 -11.52 -12.16 15.35
N ALA A 209 -11.10 -11.01 14.83
CA ALA A 209 -10.01 -10.92 13.87
C ALA A 209 -8.69 -11.48 14.43
N ILE A 210 -8.36 -11.13 15.68
CA ILE A 210 -7.18 -11.67 16.39
C ILE A 210 -7.31 -13.19 16.56
N GLN A 211 -8.50 -13.70 16.90
CA GLN A 211 -8.74 -15.13 17.02
C GLN A 211 -8.56 -15.86 15.68
N VAL A 212 -9.16 -15.34 14.59
CA VAL A 212 -8.97 -15.88 13.23
C VAL A 212 -7.49 -15.92 12.85
N LEU A 213 -6.76 -14.85 13.14
CA LEU A 213 -5.33 -14.78 12.86
C LEU A 213 -4.53 -15.81 13.70
N LYS A 214 -4.80 -15.91 15.01
CA LYS A 214 -4.13 -16.85 15.91
C LYS A 214 -4.45 -18.33 15.57
N GLN A 215 -5.68 -18.63 15.18
CA GLN A 215 -6.09 -19.99 14.81
C GLN A 215 -5.53 -20.41 13.46
N ASN A 216 -5.27 -19.45 12.56
CA ASN A 216 -4.71 -19.76 11.25
C ASN A 216 -3.19 -19.51 11.22
N LYS A 217 -2.44 -20.56 11.54
CA LYS A 217 -0.97 -20.52 11.59
C LYS A 217 -0.33 -20.09 10.26
N ILE A 218 -1.00 -20.37 9.11
CA ILE A 218 -0.51 -19.95 7.79
C ILE A 218 -0.61 -18.42 7.65
N LEU A 219 -1.70 -17.80 8.11
CA LEU A 219 -1.82 -16.33 8.10
C LEU A 219 -0.75 -15.66 8.96
N LEU A 220 -0.48 -16.19 10.16
CA LEU A 220 0.61 -15.69 11.00
C LEU A 220 1.97 -15.82 10.31
N HIS A 221 2.21 -16.96 9.66
CA HIS A 221 3.42 -17.18 8.88
C HIS A 221 3.57 -16.18 7.73
N LEU A 222 2.48 -15.90 7.00
CA LEU A 222 2.47 -14.88 5.95
C LEU A 222 2.70 -13.46 6.48
N CYS A 223 2.19 -13.15 7.67
CA CYS A 223 2.47 -11.87 8.33
C CYS A 223 3.97 -11.75 8.68
N ALA A 224 4.56 -12.81 9.24
CA ALA A 224 5.99 -12.82 9.56
C ALA A 224 6.86 -12.67 8.29
N LEU A 225 6.52 -13.37 7.20
CA LEU A 225 7.20 -13.20 5.91
C LEU A 225 7.09 -11.77 5.38
N THR A 226 5.90 -11.14 5.54
CA THR A 226 5.71 -9.73 5.14
C THR A 226 6.63 -8.80 5.93
N TRP A 227 6.80 -9.02 7.22
CA TRP A 227 7.70 -8.22 8.04
C TRP A 227 9.16 -8.34 7.58
N VAL A 228 9.61 -9.55 7.24
CA VAL A 228 10.97 -9.77 6.71
C VAL A 228 11.18 -9.00 5.41
N VAL A 229 10.22 -9.08 4.49
CA VAL A 229 10.26 -8.39 3.20
C VAL A 229 10.24 -6.87 3.39
N ASN A 230 9.33 -6.37 4.22
CA ASN A 230 9.21 -4.94 4.52
C ASN A 230 10.45 -4.37 5.23
N LEU A 231 11.20 -5.20 5.95
CA LEU A 231 12.46 -4.78 6.57
C LEU A 231 13.51 -4.43 5.49
N VAL A 232 13.65 -5.27 4.46
CA VAL A 232 14.56 -5.03 3.33
C VAL A 232 14.09 -3.83 2.49
N TYR A 233 12.80 -3.83 2.14
CA TYR A 233 12.16 -2.76 1.37
C TYR A 233 12.31 -1.39 2.07
N GLY A 234 11.95 -1.32 3.35
CA GLY A 234 12.01 -0.08 4.11
C GLY A 234 13.45 0.42 4.32
N ALA A 235 14.41 -0.50 4.54
CA ALA A 235 15.82 -0.14 4.62
C ALA A 235 16.33 0.45 3.29
N ALA A 236 16.00 -0.20 2.16
CA ALA A 236 16.34 0.30 0.83
C ALA A 236 15.80 1.71 0.59
N LEU A 237 14.53 1.97 0.96
CA LEU A 237 13.89 3.28 0.85
C LEU A 237 14.62 4.36 1.67
N VAL A 238 14.87 4.07 2.94
CA VAL A 238 15.46 5.04 3.90
C VAL A 238 16.92 5.34 3.55
N VAL A 239 17.70 4.33 3.13
CA VAL A 239 19.14 4.46 2.93
C VAL A 239 19.50 5.01 1.55
N SER A 240 18.63 4.87 0.54
CA SER A 240 18.95 5.20 -0.87
C SER A 240 19.43 6.63 -1.09
N ALA A 241 18.84 7.62 -0.43
CA ALA A 241 19.29 9.01 -0.55
C ALA A 241 20.72 9.17 -0.02
N ALA A 242 21.03 8.53 1.12
CA ALA A 242 22.36 8.57 1.72
C ALA A 242 23.40 7.83 0.87
N VAL A 243 23.03 6.73 0.21
CA VAL A 243 23.90 6.01 -0.74
C VAL A 243 24.28 6.92 -1.91
N ILE A 244 23.30 7.59 -2.53
CA ILE A 244 23.55 8.47 -3.67
C ILE A 244 24.48 9.62 -3.29
N LEU A 245 24.21 10.27 -2.16
CA LEU A 245 24.93 11.48 -1.74
C LEU A 245 26.30 11.16 -1.11
N LYS A 246 26.40 10.13 -0.27
CA LYS A 246 27.59 9.87 0.54
C LYS A 246 28.51 8.78 0.00
N GLU A 247 27.97 7.78 -0.73
CA GLU A 247 28.78 6.70 -1.30
C GLU A 247 29.20 7.01 -2.74
N PHE A 248 28.22 7.45 -3.55
CA PHE A 248 28.49 7.74 -4.97
C PHE A 248 28.81 9.21 -5.24
N HIS A 249 28.65 10.11 -4.26
CA HIS A 249 28.89 11.56 -4.39
C HIS A 249 28.12 12.20 -5.55
N LEU A 250 26.90 11.71 -5.84
CA LEU A 250 26.07 12.17 -6.93
C LEU A 250 25.03 13.18 -6.45
N PRO A 251 24.58 14.11 -7.31
CA PRO A 251 23.53 15.06 -7.01
C PRO A 251 22.18 14.40 -6.63
N GLU A 252 21.34 15.11 -5.85
CA GLU A 252 20.02 14.64 -5.44
C GLU A 252 19.08 14.26 -6.61
N SER A 253 19.29 14.84 -7.80
CA SER A 253 18.53 14.49 -9.02
C SER A 253 18.61 13.01 -9.39
N TYR A 254 19.70 12.33 -9.04
CA TYR A 254 19.86 10.89 -9.25
C TYR A 254 18.89 10.05 -8.42
N PHE A 255 18.40 10.57 -7.28
CA PHE A 255 17.32 9.93 -6.53
C PHE A 255 16.01 9.90 -7.34
N GLY A 256 15.71 10.96 -8.09
CA GLY A 256 14.57 10.97 -9.01
C GLY A 256 14.68 9.92 -10.11
N VAL A 257 15.89 9.77 -10.69
CA VAL A 257 16.17 8.72 -11.69
C VAL A 257 15.99 7.31 -11.08
N LEU A 258 16.49 7.10 -9.86
CA LEU A 258 16.35 5.84 -9.13
C LEU A 258 14.86 5.46 -8.96
N GLN A 259 14.05 6.37 -8.45
CA GLN A 259 12.63 6.14 -8.20
C GLN A 259 11.82 5.92 -9.48
N THR A 260 12.09 6.71 -10.51
CA THR A 260 11.41 6.58 -11.80
C THR A 260 11.74 5.26 -12.48
N SER A 261 13.01 4.86 -12.48
CA SER A 261 13.46 3.58 -13.05
C SER A 261 12.85 2.39 -12.32
N ALA A 262 12.82 2.44 -10.99
CA ALA A 262 12.19 1.42 -10.15
C ALA A 262 10.69 1.29 -10.45
N ALA A 263 9.99 2.41 -10.57
CA ALA A 263 8.57 2.43 -10.90
C ALA A 263 8.28 1.81 -12.27
N LEU A 264 9.06 2.16 -13.29
CA LEU A 264 8.90 1.61 -14.65
C LEU A 264 9.13 0.10 -14.68
N ILE A 265 10.20 -0.39 -14.06
CA ILE A 265 10.50 -1.84 -14.00
C ILE A 265 9.40 -2.58 -13.22
N THR A 266 8.91 -2.00 -12.12
CA THR A 266 7.79 -2.58 -11.35
C THR A 266 6.52 -2.66 -12.18
N LEU A 267 6.17 -1.62 -12.94
CA LEU A 267 5.02 -1.63 -13.84
C LEU A 267 5.14 -2.72 -14.90
N ILE A 268 6.30 -2.85 -15.53
CA ILE A 268 6.58 -3.93 -16.50
C ILE A 268 6.39 -5.29 -15.84
N THR A 269 6.89 -5.48 -14.62
CA THR A 269 6.77 -6.73 -13.88
C THR A 269 5.31 -7.14 -13.68
N PHE A 270 4.41 -6.20 -13.41
CA PHE A 270 2.98 -6.50 -13.20
C PHE A 270 2.28 -7.08 -14.44
N PHE A 271 2.78 -6.87 -15.65
CA PHE A 271 2.28 -7.56 -16.84
C PHE A 271 2.64 -9.05 -16.85
N PHE A 272 3.75 -9.43 -16.23
CA PHE A 272 4.22 -10.83 -16.19
C PHE A 272 3.66 -11.61 -15.00
N VAL A 273 3.40 -10.96 -13.87
CA VAL A 273 2.93 -11.59 -12.63
C VAL A 273 1.72 -12.52 -12.84
N PRO A 274 0.63 -12.12 -13.54
CA PRO A 274 -0.52 -13.02 -13.75
C PRO A 274 -0.18 -14.22 -14.63
N ARG A 275 0.73 -14.04 -15.62
CA ARG A 275 1.18 -15.12 -16.50
C ARG A 275 2.01 -16.15 -15.75
N ILE A 276 2.92 -15.69 -14.88
CA ILE A 276 3.74 -16.54 -14.03
C ILE A 276 2.84 -17.31 -13.06
N ALA A 277 1.92 -16.61 -12.37
CA ALA A 277 0.98 -17.25 -11.44
C ALA A 277 0.12 -18.31 -12.12
N LYS A 278 -0.37 -18.05 -13.34
CA LYS A 278 -1.19 -19.00 -14.11
C LYS A 278 -0.39 -20.21 -14.62
N ARG A 279 0.85 -20.00 -15.10
CA ARG A 279 1.65 -21.05 -15.74
C ARG A 279 2.38 -21.92 -14.72
N PHE A 280 2.93 -21.33 -13.68
CA PHE A 280 3.83 -21.98 -12.74
C PHE A 280 3.25 -22.10 -11.32
N GLY A 281 2.08 -21.52 -11.07
CA GLY A 281 1.41 -21.50 -9.78
C GLY A 281 1.83 -20.34 -8.87
N LEU A 282 0.96 -20.06 -7.90
CA LEU A 282 1.11 -18.92 -6.99
C LEU A 282 2.33 -19.07 -6.06
N SER A 283 2.61 -20.28 -5.58
CA SER A 283 3.78 -20.55 -4.74
C SER A 283 5.10 -20.29 -5.48
N THR A 284 5.18 -20.63 -6.78
CA THR A 284 6.35 -20.36 -7.61
C THR A 284 6.55 -18.84 -7.77
N LEU A 285 5.47 -18.08 -8.00
CA LEU A 285 5.52 -16.62 -8.03
C LEU A 285 6.11 -16.07 -6.73
N GLY A 286 5.58 -16.53 -5.57
CA GLY A 286 6.07 -16.10 -4.26
C GLY A 286 7.56 -16.42 -4.06
N THR A 287 7.96 -17.65 -4.41
CA THR A 287 9.36 -18.11 -4.27
C THR A 287 10.31 -17.30 -5.15
N LEU A 288 9.96 -17.12 -6.44
CA LEU A 288 10.77 -16.32 -7.37
C LEU A 288 10.90 -14.87 -6.90
N SER A 289 9.80 -14.28 -6.40
CA SER A 289 9.81 -12.91 -5.88
C SER A 289 10.68 -12.80 -4.64
N PHE A 290 10.56 -13.73 -3.68
CA PHE A 290 11.37 -13.72 -2.47
C PHE A 290 12.86 -13.89 -2.77
N CYS A 291 13.23 -14.87 -3.59
CA CYS A 291 14.61 -15.07 -4.02
C CYS A 291 15.14 -13.85 -4.80
N GLY A 292 14.32 -13.30 -5.71
CA GLY A 292 14.64 -12.10 -6.46
C GLY A 292 14.92 -10.89 -5.57
N MET A 293 14.15 -10.69 -4.51
CA MET A 293 14.40 -9.63 -3.53
C MET A 293 15.75 -9.79 -2.81
N ILE A 294 16.09 -11.01 -2.40
CA ILE A 294 17.37 -11.28 -1.74
C ILE A 294 18.54 -11.02 -2.71
N LEU A 295 18.44 -11.51 -3.95
CA LEU A 295 19.46 -11.28 -4.96
C LEU A 295 19.59 -9.80 -5.33
N SER A 296 18.47 -9.09 -5.43
CA SER A 296 18.47 -7.64 -5.69
C SER A 296 19.08 -6.85 -4.54
N GLY A 297 18.77 -7.21 -3.30
CA GLY A 297 19.38 -6.62 -2.10
C GLY A 297 20.89 -6.89 -2.04
N ALA A 298 21.34 -8.08 -2.43
CA ALA A 298 22.77 -8.39 -2.54
C ALA A 298 23.43 -7.54 -3.64
N LEU A 299 22.80 -7.40 -4.80
CA LEU A 299 23.27 -6.54 -5.88
C LEU A 299 23.43 -5.08 -5.43
N MET A 300 22.45 -4.57 -4.63
CA MET A 300 22.53 -3.24 -4.05
C MET A 300 23.69 -3.10 -3.05
N SER A 301 23.80 -4.06 -2.12
CA SER A 301 24.81 -3.98 -1.05
C SER A 301 26.25 -4.14 -1.53
N LEU A 302 26.44 -4.82 -2.67
CA LEU A 302 27.75 -5.05 -3.32
C LEU A 302 28.01 -4.10 -4.49
N SER A 303 27.17 -3.06 -4.66
CA SER A 303 27.29 -2.15 -5.79
C SER A 303 28.61 -1.35 -5.74
N LEU A 304 29.32 -1.37 -6.87
CA LEU A 304 30.54 -0.62 -7.07
C LEU A 304 30.30 0.76 -7.68
N ASP A 305 29.16 0.91 -8.35
CA ASP A 305 28.75 2.13 -9.01
C ASP A 305 27.22 2.35 -8.89
N TYR A 306 26.77 3.53 -9.30
CA TYR A 306 25.37 3.90 -9.26
C TYR A 306 24.50 3.06 -10.20
N ALA A 307 25.00 2.63 -11.35
CA ALA A 307 24.21 1.85 -12.31
C ALA A 307 23.88 0.47 -11.74
N MET A 308 24.84 -0.19 -11.09
CA MET A 308 24.63 -1.45 -10.39
C MET A 308 23.65 -1.30 -9.22
N TYR A 309 23.77 -0.21 -8.44
CA TYR A 309 22.84 0.11 -7.36
C TYR A 309 21.42 0.35 -7.87
N LEU A 310 21.28 1.15 -8.95
CA LEU A 310 20.00 1.43 -9.60
C LEU A 310 19.33 0.15 -10.09
N ALA A 311 20.08 -0.75 -10.74
CA ALA A 311 19.58 -2.04 -11.21
C ALA A 311 19.07 -2.89 -10.02
N GLY A 312 19.88 -2.99 -8.96
CA GLY A 312 19.50 -3.72 -7.74
C GLY A 312 18.25 -3.15 -7.08
N TYR A 313 18.18 -1.83 -6.92
CA TYR A 313 17.04 -1.14 -6.33
C TYR A 313 15.76 -1.33 -7.15
N ALA A 314 15.84 -1.14 -8.47
CA ALA A 314 14.69 -1.28 -9.36
C ALA A 314 14.15 -2.72 -9.39
N LEU A 315 15.03 -3.71 -9.40
CA LEU A 315 14.67 -5.12 -9.29
C LEU A 315 14.06 -5.45 -7.91
N LEU A 316 14.61 -4.89 -6.83
CA LEU A 316 14.07 -5.06 -5.49
C LEU A 316 12.61 -4.58 -5.42
N MET A 317 12.32 -3.38 -5.92
CA MET A 317 10.96 -2.83 -5.95
C MET A 317 10.01 -3.68 -6.82
N ALA A 318 10.50 -4.19 -7.95
CA ALA A 318 9.72 -5.05 -8.84
C ALA A 318 9.36 -6.39 -8.19
N PHE A 319 10.31 -7.04 -7.54
CA PHE A 319 10.07 -8.30 -6.83
C PHE A 319 9.24 -8.11 -5.57
N ASP A 320 9.37 -6.99 -4.85
CA ASP A 320 8.48 -6.62 -3.74
C ASP A 320 7.03 -6.48 -4.21
N GLY A 321 6.81 -5.77 -5.32
CA GLY A 321 5.48 -5.67 -5.93
C GLY A 321 4.90 -7.03 -6.31
N ALA A 322 5.68 -7.90 -6.93
CA ALA A 322 5.28 -9.25 -7.30
C ALA A 322 4.98 -10.12 -6.06
N PHE A 323 5.79 -10.02 -5.00
CA PHE A 323 5.56 -10.69 -3.73
C PHE A 323 4.30 -10.18 -3.02
N SER A 324 4.03 -8.87 -3.10
CA SER A 324 2.80 -8.28 -2.58
C SER A 324 1.55 -8.87 -3.25
N VAL A 325 1.58 -9.09 -4.58
CA VAL A 325 0.48 -9.75 -5.31
C VAL A 325 0.30 -11.19 -4.82
N TYR A 326 1.38 -11.94 -4.63
CA TYR A 326 1.34 -13.28 -4.05
C TYR A 326 0.67 -13.29 -2.66
N LEU A 327 1.13 -12.43 -1.75
CA LEU A 327 0.62 -12.35 -0.38
C LEU A 327 -0.85 -11.95 -0.33
N ARG A 328 -1.25 -10.92 -1.08
CA ARG A 328 -2.64 -10.45 -1.14
C ARG A 328 -3.56 -11.54 -1.69
N THR A 329 -3.14 -12.21 -2.77
CA THR A 329 -3.91 -13.30 -3.38
C THR A 329 -4.08 -14.46 -2.40
N LEU A 330 -3.02 -14.89 -1.75
CA LEU A 330 -3.07 -16.02 -0.83
C LEU A 330 -3.90 -15.70 0.42
N ARG A 331 -3.72 -14.52 1.02
CA ARG A 331 -4.53 -14.06 2.17
C ARG A 331 -6.02 -14.04 1.85
N SER A 332 -6.37 -13.50 0.68
CA SER A 332 -7.77 -13.41 0.25
C SER A 332 -8.43 -14.76 -0.03
N GLN A 333 -7.63 -15.80 -0.27
CA GLN A 333 -8.11 -17.18 -0.42
C GLN A 333 -8.21 -17.94 0.90
N ILE A 334 -7.36 -17.62 1.89
CA ILE A 334 -7.30 -18.32 3.18
C ILE A 334 -8.31 -17.75 4.18
N ILE A 335 -8.53 -16.43 4.17
CA ILE A 335 -9.41 -15.78 5.15
C ILE A 335 -10.87 -16.05 4.78
N PRO A 336 -11.68 -16.59 5.72
CA PRO A 336 -13.10 -16.82 5.48
C PRO A 336 -13.82 -15.51 5.08
N GLN A 337 -14.69 -15.56 4.07
CA GLN A 337 -15.36 -14.38 3.53
C GLN A 337 -16.10 -13.54 4.60
N LYS A 338 -16.70 -14.20 5.59
CA LYS A 338 -17.37 -13.57 6.74
C LYS A 338 -16.44 -12.70 7.61
N HIS A 339 -15.14 -12.94 7.56
CA HIS A 339 -14.15 -12.28 8.41
C HIS A 339 -13.09 -11.50 7.61
N LEU A 340 -13.29 -11.34 6.30
CA LEU A 340 -12.31 -10.75 5.38
C LEU A 340 -11.93 -9.32 5.79
N GLY A 341 -12.90 -8.42 5.94
CA GLY A 341 -12.64 -7.02 6.24
C GLY A 341 -11.89 -6.82 7.55
N LYS A 342 -12.40 -7.39 8.65
CA LYS A 342 -11.79 -7.25 9.97
C LYS A 342 -10.38 -7.88 10.05
N THR A 343 -10.17 -9.02 9.41
CA THR A 343 -8.86 -9.70 9.40
C THR A 343 -7.87 -8.96 8.50
N MET A 344 -8.30 -8.47 7.33
CA MET A 344 -7.47 -7.64 6.44
C MET A 344 -7.14 -6.29 7.07
N GLY A 345 -8.07 -5.67 7.81
CA GLY A 345 -7.81 -4.47 8.60
C GLY A 345 -6.71 -4.68 9.64
N LEU A 346 -6.78 -5.78 10.39
CA LEU A 346 -5.74 -6.13 11.38
C LEU A 346 -4.38 -6.40 10.72
N ILE A 347 -4.35 -7.17 9.63
CA ILE A 347 -3.12 -7.45 8.88
C ILE A 347 -2.55 -6.15 8.28
N GLY A 348 -3.40 -5.26 7.77
CA GLY A 348 -3.00 -3.96 7.25
C GLY A 348 -2.32 -3.11 8.31
N LEU A 349 -2.90 -3.04 9.52
CA LEU A 349 -2.29 -2.38 10.67
C LEU A 349 -0.91 -2.96 10.99
N MET A 350 -0.81 -4.30 11.11
CA MET A 350 0.46 -4.97 11.38
C MET A 350 1.51 -4.66 10.31
N ASN A 351 1.14 -4.66 9.04
CA ASN A 351 2.05 -4.36 7.94
C ASN A 351 2.50 -2.90 7.95
N MET A 352 1.61 -1.95 8.27
CA MET A 352 1.97 -0.53 8.39
C MET A 352 3.02 -0.28 9.48
N CYS A 353 2.99 -1.04 10.57
CA CYS A 353 3.97 -0.93 11.65
C CYS A 353 5.37 -1.44 11.27
N SER A 354 5.52 -2.24 10.23
CA SER A 354 6.82 -2.83 9.86
C SER A 354 7.80 -1.81 9.23
N VAL A 355 7.29 -0.82 8.49
CA VAL A 355 8.13 0.19 7.83
C VAL A 355 8.83 1.13 8.82
N PRO A 356 8.16 1.69 9.85
CA PRO A 356 8.84 2.42 10.92
C PRO A 356 9.90 1.59 11.64
N VAL A 357 9.67 0.30 11.87
CA VAL A 357 10.66 -0.60 12.49
C VAL A 357 11.92 -0.71 11.63
N SER A 358 11.77 -0.77 10.31
CA SER A 358 12.90 -0.72 9.38
C SER A 358 13.69 0.59 9.50
N GLY A 359 13.00 1.73 9.58
CA GLY A 359 13.62 3.04 9.81
C GLY A 359 14.42 3.09 11.12
N LEU A 360 13.86 2.55 12.21
CA LEU A 360 14.55 2.45 13.51
C LEU A 360 15.80 1.57 13.43
N ALA A 361 15.73 0.43 12.71
CA ALA A 361 16.88 -0.44 12.51
C ALA A 361 17.99 0.28 11.73
N VAL A 362 17.65 1.02 10.68
CA VAL A 362 18.61 1.87 9.95
C VAL A 362 19.22 2.92 10.87
N THR A 363 18.40 3.62 11.65
CA THR A 363 18.87 4.67 12.60
C THR A 363 19.85 4.10 13.61
N ALA A 364 19.59 2.92 14.17
CA ALA A 364 20.46 2.25 15.13
C ALA A 364 21.85 1.88 14.54
N LEU A 365 21.91 1.63 13.23
CA LEU A 365 23.13 1.26 12.53
C LEU A 365 23.86 2.47 11.93
N ALA A 366 23.16 3.57 11.61
CA ALA A 366 23.69 4.72 10.86
C ALA A 366 24.87 5.44 11.51
N GLY A 367 25.02 5.34 12.85
CA GLY A 367 26.15 5.91 13.55
C GLY A 367 27.45 5.08 13.50
N ARG A 368 27.39 3.84 12.99
CA ARG A 368 28.50 2.88 13.02
C ARG A 368 28.89 2.30 11.67
N PHE A 369 27.99 2.33 10.70
CA PHE A 369 28.17 1.66 9.41
C PHE A 369 27.88 2.61 8.24
N MET A 370 28.54 2.37 7.12
CA MET A 370 28.28 3.07 5.87
C MET A 370 26.92 2.64 5.26
N PRO A 371 26.26 3.48 4.46
CA PRO A 371 24.94 3.19 3.90
C PRO A 371 24.81 1.82 3.22
N LEU A 372 25.74 1.42 2.38
CA LEU A 372 25.74 0.10 1.72
C LEU A 372 25.91 -1.06 2.72
N GLN A 373 26.72 -0.88 3.75
CA GLN A 373 26.89 -1.87 4.82
C GLN A 373 25.62 -2.08 5.61
N ILE A 374 24.85 -1.02 5.86
CA ILE A 374 23.55 -1.10 6.54
C ILE A 374 22.58 -1.99 5.73
N ILE A 375 22.53 -1.80 4.41
CA ILE A 375 21.74 -2.67 3.52
C ILE A 375 22.20 -4.12 3.65
N ALA A 376 23.51 -4.38 3.60
CA ALA A 376 24.08 -5.72 3.71
C ALA A 376 23.69 -6.40 5.04
N ILE A 377 23.83 -5.69 6.18
CA ILE A 377 23.51 -6.21 7.51
C ILE A 377 22.02 -6.57 7.60
N ILE A 378 21.15 -5.66 7.18
CA ILE A 378 19.69 -5.89 7.20
C ILE A 378 19.30 -7.03 6.25
N LEU A 379 19.93 -7.11 5.08
CA LEU A 379 19.69 -8.20 4.13
C LEU A 379 20.11 -9.56 4.69
N VAL A 380 21.28 -9.68 5.31
CA VAL A 380 21.74 -10.92 5.95
C VAL A 380 20.80 -11.33 7.06
N PHE A 381 20.38 -10.41 7.91
CA PHE A 381 19.40 -10.67 8.97
C PHE A 381 18.05 -11.14 8.39
N ALA A 382 17.55 -10.44 7.37
CA ALA A 382 16.31 -10.80 6.69
C ALA A 382 16.42 -12.15 5.96
N LEU A 383 17.56 -12.48 5.38
CA LEU A 383 17.81 -13.77 4.75
C LEU A 383 17.74 -14.92 5.77
N ILE A 384 18.46 -14.78 6.90
CA ILE A 384 18.45 -15.78 7.96
C ILE A 384 17.03 -15.99 8.49
N LEU A 385 16.34 -14.91 8.85
CA LEU A 385 14.98 -14.97 9.38
C LEU A 385 14.00 -15.52 8.34
N GLY A 386 14.12 -15.11 7.08
CA GLY A 386 13.29 -15.58 5.98
C GLY A 386 13.48 -17.07 5.71
N LEU A 387 14.73 -17.57 5.68
CA LEU A 387 15.03 -18.99 5.53
C LEU A 387 14.48 -19.80 6.70
N MET A 388 14.65 -19.31 7.93
CA MET A 388 14.04 -19.95 9.11
C MET A 388 12.53 -20.07 8.97
N LEU A 389 11.85 -18.99 8.57
CA LEU A 389 10.41 -19.01 8.35
C LEU A 389 10.02 -19.99 7.25
N VAL A 390 10.71 -20.02 6.12
CA VAL A 390 10.45 -20.97 5.03
C VAL A 390 10.60 -22.41 5.50
N ILE A 391 11.67 -22.74 6.24
CA ILE A 391 11.91 -24.09 6.77
C ILE A 391 10.83 -24.47 7.79
N ILE A 392 10.49 -23.58 8.73
CA ILE A 392 9.42 -23.81 9.72
C ILE A 392 8.09 -24.01 9.00
N GLY A 393 7.76 -23.16 8.02
CA GLY A 393 6.53 -23.27 7.24
C GLY A 393 6.40 -24.62 6.55
N ARG A 394 7.45 -25.08 5.84
CA ARG A 394 7.45 -26.40 5.18
C ARG A 394 7.25 -27.55 6.16
N ARG A 395 7.95 -27.53 7.30
CA ARG A 395 7.84 -28.58 8.33
C ARG A 395 6.47 -28.57 9.01
N THR A 396 5.94 -27.38 9.30
CA THR A 396 4.68 -27.26 10.08
C THR A 396 3.44 -27.54 9.24
N PHE A 397 3.46 -27.13 7.96
CA PHE A 397 2.27 -27.18 7.08
C PHE A 397 2.36 -28.27 6.02
N GLY A 398 3.49 -28.98 5.90
CA GLY A 398 3.64 -30.16 5.03
C GLY A 398 3.55 -29.89 3.52
N TYR A 399 3.72 -28.63 3.06
CA TYR A 399 3.70 -28.36 1.62
C TYR A 399 5.07 -28.61 0.97
N ASN A 400 5.02 -29.17 -0.26
CA ASN A 400 6.25 -29.52 -1.00
C ASN A 400 6.95 -28.32 -1.66
N SER A 401 6.25 -27.18 -1.77
CA SER A 401 6.80 -25.94 -2.31
C SER A 401 7.59 -25.15 -1.26
N TRP A 402 8.43 -24.20 -1.69
CA TRP A 402 9.20 -23.34 -0.78
C TRP A 402 8.31 -22.38 0.03
N LEU A 403 7.23 -21.90 -0.59
CA LEU A 403 6.24 -21.03 0.04
C LEU A 403 4.85 -21.67 -0.08
N PRO A 404 3.88 -21.28 0.78
CA PRO A 404 2.53 -21.83 0.76
C PRO A 404 1.89 -21.80 -0.63
N PRO A 405 1.38 -22.93 -1.13
CA PRO A 405 0.58 -22.97 -2.34
C PRO A 405 -0.85 -22.46 -2.06
N VAL A 406 -1.65 -22.35 -3.13
CA VAL A 406 -3.10 -22.15 -2.99
C VAL A 406 -3.67 -23.31 -2.15
N ILE A 407 -4.32 -22.99 -1.05
CA ILE A 407 -5.00 -23.95 -0.22
C ILE A 407 -6.47 -23.91 -0.64
N ALA A 408 -6.95 -25.00 -1.24
CA ALA A 408 -8.38 -25.13 -1.47
C ALA A 408 -9.08 -25.03 -0.10
N GLN A 409 -10.01 -24.08 0.03
CA GLN A 409 -10.84 -24.04 1.23
C GLN A 409 -11.59 -25.37 1.31
N PRO A 410 -11.61 -26.06 2.48
CA PRO A 410 -12.59 -27.09 2.67
C PRO A 410 -13.96 -26.45 2.44
N GLN A 411 -14.70 -26.99 1.50
CA GLN A 411 -16.09 -26.60 1.26
C GLN A 411 -16.83 -26.82 2.58
N ALA A 412 -17.23 -25.72 3.22
CA ALA A 412 -18.06 -25.73 4.41
C ALA A 412 -19.53 -25.75 4.02
#